data_79711288336ec6fde78a85ceddd31065
#
_entry.id   79711288336ec6fde78a85ceddd31065
#
_cell.length_a   1.000
_cell.length_b   1.000
_cell.length_c   1.000
_cell.angle_alpha   90.00
_cell.angle_beta   90.00
_cell.angle_gamma   90.00
#
_symmetry.space_group_name_H-M   'P 1'
#
loop_
_entity.id
_entity.type
_entity.pdbx_description
1 polymer ?
#
loop_
_entity_poly.entity_id
_entity_poly.type
_entity_poly.pdbx_seq_one_letter_code
_entity_poly.pdbx_strand_id
1 'polypeptide(L)'
;LGRVWHQFRSDQVYRADTMASLRPEASWRGLLSVGRAVARWRREQPRSALDNTPLAGLLQRLVPLERLPLLLAQRQLHGLAVTASRYSTGEHVTFYSMARPVAPWLRQQRIAVPTAITQQHLLASSAIPFIFPPTRVDGEGQAGWYGDGSMRQTAPLSPAIHLGAERLLIIGA
;
A
#
# COMPACT_ATOMS: atom_id res chain seq x y z
N LEU A 1 16.07 14.52 -0.50
CA LEU A 1 16.05 13.07 -0.84
C LEU A 1 17.40 12.39 -0.57
N GLY A 2 18.56 12.92 -1.05
CA GLY A 2 19.85 12.26 -0.89
C GLY A 2 20.24 11.93 0.55
N ARG A 3 20.00 12.84 1.52
CA ARG A 3 20.33 12.59 2.93
C ARG A 3 19.53 11.45 3.55
N VAL A 4 18.29 11.26 3.12
CA VAL A 4 17.43 10.16 3.61
C VAL A 4 18.00 8.83 3.15
N TRP A 5 18.38 8.71 1.88
CA TRP A 5 18.90 7.47 1.32
C TRP A 5 20.27 7.07 1.87
N HIS A 6 21.13 8.04 2.20
CA HIS A 6 22.44 7.76 2.83
C HIS A 6 22.35 7.17 4.24
N GLN A 7 21.24 7.45 4.94
CA GLN A 7 21.02 6.99 6.31
C GLN A 7 19.94 5.91 6.40
N PHE A 8 19.47 5.42 5.24
CA PHE A 8 18.41 4.42 5.17
C PHE A 8 18.96 3.04 5.56
N ARG A 9 18.32 2.41 6.55
CA ARG A 9 18.69 1.09 7.07
C ARG A 9 17.47 0.18 7.07
N SER A 10 17.68 -1.11 6.86
CA SER A 10 16.61 -2.11 6.82
C SER A 10 15.83 -2.22 8.14
N ASP A 11 16.50 -2.01 9.28
CA ASP A 11 15.89 -2.02 10.60
C ASP A 11 14.88 -0.86 10.82
N GLN A 12 14.94 0.17 9.99
CA GLN A 12 13.96 1.27 9.97
C GLN A 12 12.69 0.92 9.19
N VAL A 13 12.72 -0.14 8.41
CA VAL A 13 11.60 -0.58 7.57
C VAL A 13 10.87 -1.77 8.18
N TYR A 14 11.63 -2.76 8.67
CA TYR A 14 11.05 -3.97 9.23
C TYR A 14 11.89 -4.54 10.35
N ARG A 15 11.24 -5.30 11.20
CA ARG A 15 11.88 -6.21 12.15
C ARG A 15 11.58 -7.64 11.71
N ALA A 16 12.62 -8.45 11.63
CA ALA A 16 12.43 -9.88 11.57
C ALA A 16 11.99 -10.31 12.99
N ASP A 17 10.70 -10.45 13.20
CA ASP A 17 10.23 -11.22 14.34
C ASP A 17 10.84 -12.59 14.21
N THR A 18 11.62 -12.96 15.21
CA THR A 18 12.40 -14.18 15.23
C THR A 18 11.57 -15.31 14.66
N MET A 19 11.98 -15.85 13.51
CA MET A 19 11.43 -17.07 12.89
C MET A 19 11.57 -18.29 13.82
N ALA A 20 11.63 -18.06 15.11
CA ALA A 20 11.77 -19.04 16.17
C ALA A 20 10.53 -19.93 16.35
N SER A 21 9.44 -19.68 15.61
CA SER A 21 8.26 -20.55 15.66
C SER A 21 7.99 -21.35 14.38
N LEU A 22 8.82 -21.21 13.35
CA LEU A 22 8.84 -22.18 12.26
C LEU A 22 9.76 -23.32 12.63
N ARG A 23 9.27 -24.22 13.52
CA ARG A 23 9.90 -25.53 13.72
C ARG A 23 10.02 -26.22 12.37
N PRO A 24 11.20 -26.83 12.05
CA PRO A 24 11.45 -27.50 10.77
C PRO A 24 10.58 -28.76 10.55
N GLU A 25 9.62 -29.03 11.41
CA GLU A 25 8.67 -30.15 11.31
C GLU A 25 7.37 -29.83 10.57
N ALA A 26 7.24 -28.64 9.95
CA ALA A 26 6.12 -28.37 9.07
C ALA A 26 6.30 -29.20 7.78
N SER A 27 5.84 -30.45 7.91
CA SER A 27 5.73 -31.44 6.84
C SER A 27 5.17 -30.76 5.57
N TRP A 28 5.86 -30.97 4.43
CA TRP A 28 5.44 -30.55 3.09
C TRP A 28 3.96 -30.90 2.74
N ARG A 29 3.31 -31.79 3.52
CA ARG A 29 1.86 -32.03 3.50
C ARG A 29 1.03 -30.79 3.84
N GLY A 30 1.58 -29.79 4.53
CA GLY A 30 0.92 -28.51 4.80
C GLY A 30 0.82 -27.59 3.59
N LEU A 31 1.70 -27.76 2.59
CA LEU A 31 1.69 -26.96 1.36
C LEU A 31 0.51 -27.30 0.44
N LEU A 32 -0.04 -28.50 0.51
CA LEU A 32 -1.23 -28.90 -0.26
C LEU A 32 -2.54 -28.31 0.30
N SER A 33 -2.51 -27.65 1.45
CA SER A 33 -3.67 -26.97 2.01
C SER A 33 -3.76 -25.47 1.66
N VAL A 34 -3.06 -25.03 0.60
CA VAL A 34 -3.05 -23.62 0.15
C VAL A 34 -4.48 -23.07 -0.04
N GLY A 35 -5.40 -23.86 -0.55
CA GLY A 35 -6.81 -23.46 -0.68
C GLY A 35 -7.50 -23.22 0.68
N ARG A 36 -7.18 -24.01 1.70
CA ARG A 36 -7.72 -23.83 3.07
C ARG A 36 -7.01 -22.70 3.82
N ALA A 37 -5.72 -22.50 3.56
CA ALA A 37 -4.94 -21.39 4.12
C ALA A 37 -5.44 -20.05 3.58
N VAL A 38 -5.76 -19.95 2.27
CA VAL A 38 -6.36 -18.76 1.66
C VAL A 38 -7.76 -18.48 2.21
N ALA A 39 -8.58 -19.50 2.44
CA ALA A 39 -9.90 -19.32 3.04
C ALA A 39 -9.84 -18.91 4.52
N ARG A 40 -8.85 -19.42 5.26
CA ARG A 40 -8.57 -19.06 6.64
C ARG A 40 -7.93 -17.68 6.76
N TRP A 41 -7.10 -17.31 5.78
CA TRP A 41 -6.49 -16.00 5.62
C TRP A 41 -7.53 -14.87 5.47
N ARG A 42 -8.71 -15.19 4.95
CA ARG A 42 -9.85 -14.27 4.88
C ARG A 42 -10.48 -13.94 6.23
N ARG A 43 -10.25 -14.74 7.27
CA ARG A 43 -10.96 -14.63 8.57
C ARG A 43 -10.07 -14.25 9.73
N GLU A 44 -8.78 -14.51 9.67
CA GLU A 44 -7.82 -14.21 10.74
C GLU A 44 -6.76 -13.25 10.19
N GLN A 45 -6.24 -12.36 11.03
CA GLN A 45 -5.13 -11.49 10.64
C GLN A 45 -3.99 -12.36 10.12
N PRO A 46 -3.57 -12.23 8.86
CA PRO A 46 -2.53 -13.07 8.31
C PRO A 46 -1.23 -12.77 9.07
N ARG A 47 -0.62 -13.80 9.62
CA ARG A 47 0.71 -13.70 10.23
C ARG A 47 1.68 -13.38 9.10
N SER A 48 2.23 -12.20 9.12
CA SER A 48 3.29 -11.77 8.21
C SER A 48 4.64 -12.29 8.71
N ALA A 49 5.57 -12.47 7.79
CA ALA A 49 6.94 -12.88 8.14
C ALA A 49 7.72 -11.77 8.85
N LEU A 50 7.37 -10.52 8.59
CA LEU A 50 8.05 -9.34 9.11
C LEU A 50 7.05 -8.36 9.74
N ASP A 51 7.51 -7.67 10.78
CA ASP A 51 6.81 -6.52 11.37
C ASP A 51 7.21 -5.23 10.65
N ASN A 52 6.23 -4.48 10.13
CA ASN A 52 6.42 -3.20 9.45
C ASN A 52 6.16 -1.97 10.36
N THR A 53 6.05 -2.16 11.67
CA THR A 53 5.92 -1.05 12.63
C THR A 53 7.03 0.00 12.47
N PRO A 54 8.31 -0.35 12.24
CA PRO A 54 9.35 0.63 11.99
C PRO A 54 9.07 1.51 10.77
N LEU A 55 8.54 0.94 9.68
CA LEU A 55 8.15 1.67 8.47
C LEU A 55 7.08 2.72 8.78
N ALA A 56 6.09 2.38 9.61
CA ALA A 56 5.08 3.35 10.03
C ALA A 56 5.70 4.57 10.71
N GLY A 57 6.61 4.34 11.66
CA GLY A 57 7.35 5.42 12.31
C GLY A 57 8.25 6.22 11.37
N LEU A 58 8.86 5.57 10.39
CA LEU A 58 9.68 6.24 9.37
C LEU A 58 8.82 7.14 8.47
N LEU A 59 7.72 6.62 7.95
CA LEU A 59 6.78 7.38 7.10
C LEU A 59 6.23 8.59 7.83
N GLN A 60 5.85 8.46 9.10
CA GLN A 60 5.35 9.57 9.91
C GLN A 60 6.37 10.71 10.03
N ARG A 61 7.66 10.37 10.16
CA ARG A 61 8.73 11.38 10.24
C ARG A 61 9.10 12.00 8.90
N LEU A 62 9.05 11.24 7.81
CA LEU A 62 9.56 11.68 6.52
C LEU A 62 8.49 12.25 5.59
N VAL A 63 7.24 11.84 5.74
CA VAL A 63 6.14 12.22 4.86
C VAL A 63 5.11 13.04 5.63
N PRO A 64 5.25 14.38 5.64
CA PRO A 64 4.35 15.27 6.36
C PRO A 64 3.00 15.39 5.60
N LEU A 65 2.16 14.37 5.70
CA LEU A 65 0.86 14.31 4.99
C LEU A 65 -0.10 15.42 5.43
N GLU A 66 0.07 15.94 6.62
CA GLU A 66 -0.69 17.10 7.14
C GLU A 66 -0.48 18.36 6.29
N ARG A 67 0.61 18.45 5.55
CA ARG A 67 0.89 19.57 4.63
C ARG A 67 0.22 19.40 3.27
N LEU A 68 -0.24 18.19 2.94
CA LEU A 68 -0.81 17.88 1.64
C LEU A 68 -1.97 18.80 1.24
N PRO A 69 -2.96 19.07 2.12
CA PRO A 69 -4.06 19.98 1.76
C PRO A 69 -3.56 21.38 1.40
N LEU A 70 -2.58 21.91 2.12
CA LEU A 70 -1.99 23.22 1.84
C LEU A 70 -1.26 23.25 0.50
N LEU A 71 -0.45 22.21 0.21
CA LEU A 71 0.28 22.09 -1.05
C LEU A 71 -0.67 22.00 -2.26
N LEU A 72 -1.77 21.28 -2.10
CA LEU A 72 -2.83 21.20 -3.11
C LEU A 72 -3.55 22.55 -3.29
N ALA A 73 -3.92 23.23 -2.21
CA ALA A 73 -4.58 24.53 -2.24
C ALA A 73 -3.69 25.59 -2.92
N GLN A 74 -2.41 25.58 -2.62
CA GLN A 74 -1.41 26.50 -3.23
C GLN A 74 -0.98 26.09 -4.65
N ARG A 75 -1.49 24.96 -5.15
CA ARG A 75 -1.12 24.40 -6.46
C ARG A 75 0.39 24.08 -6.62
N GLN A 76 1.10 23.92 -5.52
CA GLN A 76 2.47 23.42 -5.54
C GLN A 76 2.51 21.93 -5.88
N LEU A 77 1.44 21.22 -5.59
CA LEU A 77 1.17 19.84 -5.99
C LEU A 77 -0.22 19.79 -6.65
N HIS A 78 -0.35 19.13 -7.79
CA HIS A 78 -1.63 18.98 -8.49
C HIS A 78 -2.46 17.86 -7.91
N GLY A 79 -1.81 16.78 -7.49
CA GLY A 79 -2.44 15.63 -6.88
C GLY A 79 -1.44 14.63 -6.33
N LEU A 80 -1.93 13.78 -5.46
CA LEU A 80 -1.22 12.61 -4.94
C LEU A 80 -2.12 11.39 -5.11
N ALA A 81 -1.59 10.32 -5.68
CA ALA A 81 -2.27 9.04 -5.77
C ALA A 81 -1.43 7.92 -5.16
N VAL A 82 -2.10 7.00 -4.50
CA VAL A 82 -1.52 5.81 -3.89
C VAL A 82 -2.35 4.61 -4.33
N THR A 83 -1.70 3.54 -4.77
CA THR A 83 -2.38 2.34 -5.24
C THR A 83 -2.21 1.18 -4.27
N ALA A 84 -3.29 0.43 -4.04
CA ALA A 84 -3.28 -0.76 -3.21
C ALA A 84 -4.25 -1.83 -3.76
N SER A 85 -4.06 -3.07 -3.38
CA SER A 85 -4.94 -4.18 -3.75
C SER A 85 -5.87 -4.52 -2.58
N ARG A 86 -7.19 -4.46 -2.80
CA ARG A 86 -8.19 -4.84 -1.81
C ARG A 86 -8.31 -6.36 -1.75
N TYR A 87 -8.11 -6.96 -0.59
CA TYR A 87 -8.12 -8.42 -0.45
C TYR A 87 -9.51 -9.05 -0.56
N SER A 88 -10.55 -8.36 -0.11
CA SER A 88 -11.91 -8.91 -0.12
C SER A 88 -12.47 -9.11 -1.52
N THR A 89 -12.18 -8.19 -2.45
CA THR A 89 -12.73 -8.18 -3.81
C THR A 89 -11.68 -8.45 -4.88
N GLY A 90 -10.40 -8.35 -4.51
CA GLY A 90 -9.29 -8.42 -5.45
C GLY A 90 -9.18 -7.20 -6.37
N GLU A 91 -9.83 -6.10 -6.04
CA GLU A 91 -9.78 -4.86 -6.80
C GLU A 91 -8.46 -4.14 -6.61
N HIS A 92 -7.98 -3.51 -7.66
CA HIS A 92 -6.89 -2.55 -7.61
C HIS A 92 -7.47 -1.16 -7.35
N VAL A 93 -7.20 -0.60 -6.19
CA VAL A 93 -7.76 0.66 -5.76
C VAL A 93 -6.71 1.75 -5.83
N THR A 94 -7.04 2.85 -6.49
CA THR A 94 -6.25 4.08 -6.52
C THR A 94 -6.91 5.09 -5.60
N PHE A 95 -6.32 5.34 -4.47
CA PHE A 95 -6.68 6.44 -3.57
C PHE A 95 -6.03 7.72 -4.09
N TYR A 96 -6.78 8.81 -4.19
CA TYR A 96 -6.21 10.06 -4.69
C TYR A 96 -6.76 11.30 -4.01
N SER A 97 -5.92 12.31 -3.90
CA SER A 97 -6.24 13.66 -3.43
C SER A 97 -5.74 14.66 -4.47
N MET A 98 -6.59 15.59 -4.88
CA MET A 98 -6.32 16.53 -5.99
C MET A 98 -6.62 17.98 -5.61
N ALA A 99 -5.85 18.90 -6.20
CA ALA A 99 -6.09 20.34 -6.11
C ALA A 99 -7.40 20.77 -6.78
N ARG A 100 -7.85 20.03 -7.79
CA ARG A 100 -9.14 20.21 -8.48
C ARG A 100 -9.89 18.88 -8.46
N PRO A 101 -11.21 18.91 -8.28
CA PRO A 101 -12.01 17.69 -8.34
C PRO A 101 -11.82 16.97 -9.69
N VAL A 102 -11.53 15.70 -9.64
CA VAL A 102 -11.49 14.80 -10.79
C VAL A 102 -12.53 13.71 -10.52
N ALA A 103 -13.34 13.39 -11.52
CA ALA A 103 -14.33 12.34 -11.38
C ALA A 103 -13.66 10.98 -11.12
N PRO A 104 -14.17 10.19 -10.18
CA PRO A 104 -13.69 8.84 -9.97
C PRO A 104 -13.88 8.03 -11.25
N TRP A 105 -12.96 7.10 -11.50
CA TRP A 105 -13.07 6.17 -12.63
C TRP A 105 -13.17 4.74 -12.15
N LEU A 106 -13.88 3.95 -12.92
CA LEU A 106 -14.05 2.53 -12.69
C LEU A 106 -13.77 1.79 -14.00
N ARG A 107 -12.82 0.87 -14.00
CA ARG A 107 -12.52 -0.02 -15.12
C ARG A 107 -12.13 -1.39 -14.59
N GLN A 108 -12.76 -2.45 -15.12
CA GLN A 108 -12.37 -3.86 -14.92
C GLN A 108 -11.53 -4.13 -13.64
N GLN A 109 -12.15 -4.11 -12.47
CA GLN A 109 -11.48 -4.31 -11.16
C GLN A 109 -10.45 -3.23 -10.78
N ARG A 110 -10.48 -2.05 -11.42
CA ARG A 110 -9.67 -0.88 -11.05
C ARG A 110 -10.60 0.24 -10.67
N ILE A 111 -10.49 0.67 -9.43
CA ILE A 111 -11.37 1.68 -8.84
C ILE A 111 -10.51 2.86 -8.41
N ALA A 112 -10.96 4.08 -8.69
CA ALA A 112 -10.37 5.29 -8.14
C ALA A 112 -11.29 5.88 -7.08
N VAL A 113 -10.72 6.17 -5.92
CA VAL A 113 -11.44 6.69 -4.75
C VAL A 113 -10.83 8.04 -4.35
N PRO A 114 -11.58 9.14 -4.49
CA PRO A 114 -11.16 10.43 -3.98
C PRO A 114 -11.19 10.40 -2.45
N THR A 115 -10.06 10.70 -1.81
CA THR A 115 -9.96 10.67 -0.36
C THR A 115 -8.77 11.49 0.13
N ALA A 116 -8.79 11.88 1.40
CA ALA A 116 -7.61 12.40 2.07
C ALA A 116 -6.60 11.25 2.25
N ILE A 117 -5.42 11.38 1.64
CA ILE A 117 -4.36 10.38 1.77
C ILE A 117 -3.82 10.38 3.19
N THR A 118 -3.80 9.22 3.80
CA THR A 118 -3.30 8.98 5.16
C THR A 118 -2.12 8.02 5.15
N GLN A 119 -1.46 7.89 6.29
CA GLN A 119 -0.40 6.92 6.47
C GLN A 119 -0.86 5.47 6.20
N GLN A 120 -2.11 5.14 6.52
CA GLN A 120 -2.68 3.81 6.23
C GLN A 120 -2.64 3.48 4.74
N HIS A 121 -2.89 4.46 3.86
CA HIS A 121 -2.80 4.26 2.41
C HIS A 121 -1.37 3.97 1.95
N LEU A 122 -0.37 4.67 2.53
CA LEU A 122 1.04 4.42 2.22
C LEU A 122 1.49 3.04 2.69
N LEU A 123 1.11 2.66 3.91
CA LEU A 123 1.40 1.33 4.44
C LEU A 123 0.70 0.23 3.64
N ALA A 124 -0.56 0.43 3.25
CA ALA A 124 -1.30 -0.49 2.40
C ALA A 124 -0.59 -0.72 1.06
N SER A 125 -0.12 0.38 0.44
CA SER A 125 0.58 0.33 -0.84
C SER A 125 1.91 -0.41 -0.80
N SER A 126 2.55 -0.48 0.35
CA SER A 126 3.85 -1.14 0.55
C SER A 126 3.74 -2.50 1.26
N ALA A 127 2.52 -2.95 1.59
CA ALA A 127 2.29 -4.20 2.30
C ALA A 127 2.37 -5.41 1.35
N ILE A 128 3.60 -5.83 1.05
CA ILE A 128 3.87 -7.01 0.20
C ILE A 128 3.27 -8.24 0.88
N PRO A 129 2.38 -8.98 0.20
CA PRO A 129 1.74 -10.15 0.75
C PRO A 129 2.74 -11.20 1.24
N PHE A 130 2.38 -11.88 2.32
CA PHE A 130 3.20 -12.86 3.03
C PHE A 130 4.44 -12.29 3.74
N ILE A 131 4.97 -11.15 3.27
CA ILE A 131 6.14 -10.49 3.87
C ILE A 131 5.67 -9.52 4.94
N PHE A 132 4.77 -8.59 4.59
CA PHE A 132 4.24 -7.60 5.52
C PHE A 132 2.77 -7.83 5.85
N PRO A 133 2.32 -7.39 7.05
CA PRO A 133 0.92 -7.50 7.41
C PRO A 133 0.06 -6.64 6.48
N PRO A 134 -1.14 -7.10 6.11
CA PRO A 134 -2.08 -6.27 5.40
C PRO A 134 -2.46 -5.07 6.26
N THR A 135 -2.71 -3.95 5.62
CA THR A 135 -3.11 -2.74 6.31
C THR A 135 -4.62 -2.54 6.18
N ARG A 136 -5.28 -2.28 7.30
CA ARG A 136 -6.66 -1.86 7.30
C ARG A 136 -6.74 -0.39 6.93
N VAL A 137 -7.54 -0.08 5.93
CA VAL A 137 -7.92 1.29 5.59
C VAL A 137 -9.37 1.45 5.99
N ASP A 138 -9.68 2.52 6.71
CA ASP A 138 -11.03 2.88 7.13
C ASP A 138 -11.53 4.06 6.29
N GLY A 139 -12.85 4.21 6.19
CA GLY A 139 -13.51 5.29 5.45
C GLY A 139 -14.70 4.79 4.66
N GLU A 140 -15.60 5.70 4.33
CA GLU A 140 -16.80 5.39 3.57
C GLU A 140 -16.44 4.91 2.16
N GLY A 141 -16.98 3.76 1.76
CA GLY A 141 -16.74 3.14 0.45
C GLY A 141 -15.35 2.54 0.25
N GLN A 142 -14.43 2.70 1.22
CA GLN A 142 -13.06 2.19 1.11
C GLN A 142 -12.64 1.27 2.27
N ALA A 143 -13.48 1.07 3.27
CA ALA A 143 -13.15 0.22 4.41
C ALA A 143 -12.79 -1.20 3.98
N GLY A 144 -11.64 -1.71 4.45
CA GLY A 144 -11.18 -3.05 4.10
C GLY A 144 -9.72 -3.30 4.41
N TRP A 145 -9.28 -4.53 4.11
CA TRP A 145 -7.88 -4.94 4.19
C TRP A 145 -7.21 -4.82 2.83
N TYR A 146 -6.03 -4.23 2.82
CA TYR A 146 -5.28 -3.92 1.62
C TYR A 146 -3.83 -4.41 1.71
N GLY A 147 -3.28 -4.71 0.55
CA GLY A 147 -1.88 -5.01 0.34
C GLY A 147 -1.30 -4.29 -0.87
N ASP A 148 -0.05 -4.60 -1.19
CA ASP A 148 0.72 -3.95 -2.24
C ASP A 148 -0.05 -3.86 -3.57
N GLY A 149 -0.07 -2.67 -4.14
CA GLY A 149 -0.69 -2.39 -5.43
C GLY A 149 0.06 -3.03 -6.61
N SER A 150 1.36 -3.31 -6.48
CA SER A 150 2.19 -3.88 -7.55
C SER A 150 1.78 -5.29 -7.96
N MET A 151 1.10 -6.03 -7.09
CA MET A 151 0.65 -7.40 -7.36
C MET A 151 -0.18 -7.56 -8.64
N ARG A 152 -0.91 -6.53 -9.02
CA ARG A 152 -1.77 -6.54 -10.21
C ARG A 152 -1.33 -5.54 -11.28
N GLN A 153 -0.43 -4.66 -10.93
CA GLN A 153 0.05 -3.62 -11.83
C GLN A 153 1.46 -3.21 -11.45
N THR A 154 2.44 -3.78 -12.14
CA THR A 154 3.87 -3.48 -11.93
C THR A 154 4.25 -2.06 -12.29
N ALA A 155 3.47 -1.38 -13.15
CA ALA A 155 3.70 0.00 -13.57
C ALA A 155 2.38 0.79 -13.56
N PRO A 156 1.98 1.42 -12.43
CA PRO A 156 0.73 2.15 -12.31
C PRO A 156 0.79 3.54 -12.98
N LEU A 157 0.98 3.60 -14.29
CA LEU A 157 1.04 4.86 -15.05
C LEU A 157 -0.36 5.46 -15.27
N SER A 158 -1.37 4.60 -15.38
CA SER A 158 -2.74 4.99 -15.66
C SER A 158 -3.30 6.02 -14.67
N PRO A 159 -3.10 5.92 -13.35
CA PRO A 159 -3.55 6.95 -12.42
C PRO A 159 -2.97 8.34 -12.73
N ALA A 160 -1.68 8.45 -13.03
CA ALA A 160 -1.07 9.73 -13.34
C ALA A 160 -1.70 10.37 -14.58
N ILE A 161 -1.97 9.59 -15.64
CA ILE A 161 -2.64 10.06 -16.86
C ILE A 161 -4.07 10.52 -16.55
N HIS A 162 -4.84 9.72 -15.80
CA HIS A 162 -6.21 10.08 -15.40
C HIS A 162 -6.27 11.36 -14.53
N LEU A 163 -5.22 11.61 -13.77
CA LEU A 163 -5.08 12.82 -12.96
C LEU A 163 -4.50 14.00 -13.74
N GLY A 164 -4.33 13.87 -15.07
CA GLY A 164 -3.98 14.96 -15.96
C GLY A 164 -2.48 15.18 -16.17
N ALA A 165 -1.63 14.20 -15.90
CA ALA A 165 -0.20 14.31 -16.18
C ALA A 165 0.07 14.29 -17.70
N GLU A 166 0.72 15.32 -18.21
CA GLU A 166 1.15 15.42 -19.63
C GLU A 166 2.54 14.79 -19.84
N ARG A 167 3.35 14.71 -18.80
CA ARG A 167 4.70 14.14 -18.83
C ARG A 167 4.87 13.19 -17.64
N LEU A 168 5.51 12.07 -17.87
CA LEU A 168 5.74 11.04 -16.87
C LEU A 168 7.23 10.82 -16.67
N LEU A 169 7.68 10.94 -15.42
CA LEU A 169 8.98 10.42 -14.98
C LEU A 169 8.72 9.12 -14.22
N ILE A 170 9.28 8.01 -14.70
CA ILE A 170 9.11 6.69 -14.10
C ILE A 170 10.37 6.34 -13.36
N ILE A 171 10.24 6.06 -12.07
CA ILE A 171 11.32 5.57 -11.23
C ILE A 171 10.97 4.12 -10.91
N GLY A 172 11.72 3.20 -11.50
CA GLY A 172 11.61 1.76 -11.24
C GLY A 172 12.56 1.34 -10.11
N ALA A 173 12.21 0.27 -9.41
CA ALA A 173 13.05 -0.42 -8.44
C ALA A 173 13.37 -1.82 -8.96
#